data_714ab0e97cf5dd5e7ba813fadf1e6848
#
_entry.id   714ab0e97cf5dd5e7ba813fadf1e6848
#
_cell.length_a   1.000
_cell.length_b   1.000
_cell.length_c   1.000
_cell.angle_alpha   90.00
_cell.angle_beta   90.00
_cell.angle_gamma   90.00
#
_symmetry.space_group_name_H-M   'P 1'
#
loop_
_entity.id
_entity.type
_entity.pdbx_description
1 polymer ?
#
loop_
_entity_poly.entity_id
_entity_poly.type
_entity_poly.pdbx_seq_one_letter_code
_entity_poly.pdbx_strand_id
1 'polypeptide(L)'
;MKKTSLAIDIVIPTHKKDLQILEYCIDAAKKKIVGAGRVIVISAEKYSDNAEWFDEKLFPFSITTVRESVGDSCGWYFQQLLKLYAPLIIPNISENVLVLDSDTVFFRRVKMLDNNGRAFCTVSKDENTERQDFDQRVAEHTEKMLPSLAIKNLPKEFQGISGINHNMIFNRKILLDLFSKVAAHHGGEQFYKVFLKFSQQLHSASEYQIYFCFLLIYHRDKVHLRKLCYKNTSDINIRKYRKRFKYHYCSFHSYLRGTRSSSIRVKSGKILKDFFYKYCCLESNNIGIARCNIGKFLVFPNRKIKWLQHQKINSFPANPFGFGDKIFFERKSHFSHQTEICNLQIDSELKILDERIVLKGFELSCIFYDNEQRFALTKNCKTKKYTIYQVNNDGSFEKVSDLLNDAEIFNPTIEHHEGKWWLFFATSTQENNQLHLAFSDDLQGDWKMHPQNPISLDEGQAHSAGEIFSYRDALFRPSQKHSQTHEQSIVVNRIFTLTEENYSERKEMEIFPNQLGQYPDGICSIASFGEDLTLLSGKKFSFAPHKPLILLVRWLSAWVGRS
;
A
#
# COMPACT_ATOMS: atom_id res chain seq x y z
N MET A 1 48.50 -0.21 -3.30
CA MET A 1 47.57 -1.31 -2.96
C MET A 1 46.17 -0.77 -2.77
N LYS A 2 45.24 -1.01 -3.69
CA LYS A 2 43.81 -0.69 -3.47
C LYS A 2 43.30 -1.57 -2.33
N LYS A 3 43.01 -0.99 -1.15
CA LYS A 3 42.30 -1.69 -0.09
C LYS A 3 40.96 -2.18 -0.65
N THR A 4 40.84 -3.47 -0.90
CA THR A 4 39.57 -4.13 -1.19
C THR A 4 38.62 -3.82 -0.04
N SER A 5 37.57 -3.05 -0.29
CA SER A 5 36.53 -2.86 0.71
C SER A 5 35.91 -4.23 1.02
N LEU A 6 35.78 -4.56 2.30
CA LEU A 6 35.11 -5.79 2.73
C LEU A 6 33.69 -5.78 2.13
N ALA A 7 33.37 -6.76 1.31
CA ALA A 7 32.05 -6.90 0.72
C ALA A 7 31.02 -7.21 1.82
N ILE A 8 29.86 -6.58 1.77
CA ILE A 8 28.75 -6.73 2.71
C ILE A 8 27.53 -7.14 1.91
N ASP A 9 27.07 -8.36 2.05
CA ASP A 9 25.78 -8.75 1.50
C ASP A 9 24.66 -8.12 2.31
N ILE A 10 23.57 -7.78 1.62
CA ILE A 10 22.44 -7.06 2.20
C ILE A 10 21.21 -7.96 2.10
N VAL A 11 20.56 -8.18 3.23
CA VAL A 11 19.36 -9.01 3.34
C VAL A 11 18.16 -8.13 3.70
N ILE A 12 17.07 -8.29 2.94
CA ILE A 12 15.85 -7.50 3.06
C ILE A 12 14.64 -8.45 3.16
N PRO A 13 14.25 -8.88 4.37
CA PRO A 13 13.00 -9.60 4.54
C PRO A 13 11.81 -8.70 4.18
N THR A 14 10.94 -9.18 3.30
CA THR A 14 9.90 -8.35 2.69
C THR A 14 8.54 -9.03 2.74
N HIS A 15 7.51 -8.23 3.01
CA HIS A 15 6.12 -8.63 2.92
C HIS A 15 5.38 -7.74 1.89
N LYS A 16 4.27 -8.22 1.33
CA LYS A 16 3.44 -7.51 0.33
C LYS A 16 3.10 -6.05 0.70
N LYS A 17 2.94 -5.74 1.99
CA LYS A 17 2.65 -4.38 2.49
C LYS A 17 3.73 -3.34 2.15
N ASP A 18 4.97 -3.78 1.89
CA ASP A 18 6.13 -2.89 1.69
C ASP A 18 6.59 -2.80 0.23
N LEU A 19 5.88 -3.46 -0.71
CA LEU A 19 6.24 -3.49 -2.13
C LEU A 19 6.37 -2.10 -2.76
N GLN A 20 5.58 -1.14 -2.29
CA GLN A 20 5.62 0.24 -2.79
C GLN A 20 6.96 0.94 -2.57
N ILE A 21 7.70 0.51 -1.54
CA ILE A 21 8.97 1.12 -1.16
C ILE A 21 10.17 0.22 -1.46
N LEU A 22 9.92 -1.07 -1.68
CA LEU A 22 10.96 -2.10 -1.84
C LEU A 22 12.00 -1.75 -2.91
N GLU A 23 11.56 -1.33 -4.10
CA GLU A 23 12.48 -1.00 -5.20
C GLU A 23 13.39 0.19 -4.85
N TYR A 24 12.86 1.18 -4.12
CA TYR A 24 13.68 2.29 -3.62
C TYR A 24 14.65 1.85 -2.53
N CYS A 25 14.24 0.90 -1.67
CA CYS A 25 15.11 0.30 -0.66
C CYS A 25 16.27 -0.44 -1.33
N ILE A 26 16.00 -1.31 -2.31
CA ILE A 26 16.99 -2.08 -3.08
C ILE A 26 17.97 -1.14 -3.80
N ASP A 27 17.46 -0.15 -4.54
CA ASP A 27 18.30 0.80 -5.28
C ASP A 27 19.19 1.62 -4.33
N ALA A 28 18.62 2.07 -3.21
CA ALA A 28 19.35 2.78 -2.19
C ALA A 28 20.42 1.90 -1.51
N ALA A 29 20.11 0.66 -1.20
CA ALA A 29 21.04 -0.30 -0.63
C ALA A 29 22.26 -0.50 -1.53
N LYS A 30 22.05 -0.74 -2.81
CA LYS A 30 23.14 -0.88 -3.82
C LYS A 30 24.00 0.39 -3.97
N LYS A 31 23.38 1.58 -3.98
CA LYS A 31 24.07 2.84 -4.29
C LYS A 31 24.64 3.55 -3.09
N LYS A 32 24.07 3.36 -1.89
CA LYS A 32 24.39 4.17 -0.71
C LYS A 32 25.15 3.40 0.36
N ILE A 33 25.08 2.09 0.40
CA ILE A 33 25.91 1.29 1.31
C ILE A 33 27.29 1.11 0.71
N VAL A 34 28.32 1.53 1.45
CA VAL A 34 29.70 1.41 1.00
C VAL A 34 30.15 -0.05 1.14
N GLY A 35 30.62 -0.65 0.05
CA GLY A 35 31.01 -2.06 0.01
C GLY A 35 29.82 -3.01 -0.15
N ALA A 36 28.66 -2.53 -0.61
CA ALA A 36 27.53 -3.38 -0.91
C ALA A 36 27.90 -4.49 -1.90
N GLY A 37 27.65 -5.73 -1.50
CA GLY A 37 27.75 -6.94 -2.29
C GLY A 37 26.39 -7.32 -2.90
N ARG A 38 25.99 -8.59 -2.70
CA ARG A 38 24.68 -9.09 -3.12
C ARG A 38 23.56 -8.38 -2.34
N VAL A 39 22.46 -8.10 -3.00
CA VAL A 39 21.21 -7.67 -2.34
C VAL A 39 20.20 -8.79 -2.50
N ILE A 40 19.74 -9.35 -1.39
CA ILE A 40 18.93 -10.55 -1.32
C ILE A 40 17.61 -10.20 -0.63
N VAL A 41 16.50 -10.40 -1.34
CA VAL A 41 15.14 -10.24 -0.80
C VAL A 41 14.63 -11.59 -0.34
N ILE A 42 14.20 -11.69 0.93
CA ILE A 42 13.56 -12.88 1.49
C ILE A 42 12.06 -12.66 1.49
N SER A 43 11.31 -13.54 0.85
CA SER A 43 9.85 -13.45 0.75
C SER A 43 9.23 -14.76 0.25
N ALA A 44 7.91 -14.89 0.38
CA ALA A 44 7.15 -16.04 -0.12
C ALA A 44 7.16 -16.16 -1.66
N GLU A 45 7.33 -15.04 -2.36
CA GLU A 45 7.33 -14.95 -3.83
C GLU A 45 8.41 -13.95 -4.27
N LYS A 46 8.89 -14.08 -5.50
CA LYS A 46 9.84 -13.12 -6.08
C LYS A 46 9.15 -11.78 -6.38
N TYR A 47 9.48 -10.75 -5.62
CA TYR A 47 8.88 -9.40 -5.75
C TYR A 47 9.73 -8.39 -6.53
N SER A 48 10.98 -8.70 -6.83
CA SER A 48 11.87 -7.80 -7.57
C SER A 48 12.79 -8.57 -8.51
N ASP A 49 13.04 -8.00 -9.68
CA ASP A 49 14.10 -8.47 -10.61
C ASP A 49 15.43 -7.74 -10.36
N ASN A 50 15.42 -6.72 -9.49
CA ASN A 50 16.60 -5.94 -9.14
C ASN A 50 17.35 -6.46 -7.92
N ALA A 51 16.96 -7.60 -7.36
CA ALA A 51 17.64 -8.27 -6.25
C ALA A 51 17.57 -9.78 -6.43
N GLU A 52 18.48 -10.48 -5.77
CA GLU A 52 18.40 -11.92 -5.64
C GLU A 52 17.21 -12.27 -4.76
N TRP A 53 16.41 -13.26 -5.13
CA TRP A 53 15.32 -13.76 -4.32
C TRP A 53 15.72 -15.02 -3.58
N PHE A 54 15.36 -15.09 -2.30
CA PHE A 54 15.52 -16.25 -1.45
C PHE A 54 14.17 -16.63 -0.85
N ASP A 55 13.74 -17.89 -1.05
CA ASP A 55 12.43 -18.36 -0.59
C ASP A 55 12.43 -18.52 0.94
N GLU A 56 11.48 -17.85 1.61
CA GLU A 56 11.31 -17.95 3.07
C GLU A 56 10.95 -19.36 3.55
N LYS A 57 10.48 -20.26 2.67
CA LYS A 57 10.20 -21.67 2.98
C LYS A 57 11.45 -22.49 3.25
N LEU A 58 12.63 -22.00 2.90
CA LEU A 58 13.91 -22.67 3.14
C LEU A 58 14.43 -22.51 4.58
N PHE A 59 13.74 -21.73 5.40
CA PHE A 59 14.07 -21.56 6.81
C PHE A 59 13.50 -22.71 7.67
N PRO A 60 14.11 -23.02 8.85
CA PRO A 60 13.69 -24.15 9.68
C PRO A 60 12.39 -23.92 10.46
N PHE A 61 11.66 -22.87 10.14
CA PHE A 61 10.36 -22.49 10.71
C PHE A 61 9.49 -21.87 9.61
N SER A 62 8.17 -21.96 9.75
CA SER A 62 7.20 -21.38 8.85
C SER A 62 6.34 -20.31 9.54
N ILE A 63 5.66 -19.49 8.77
CA ILE A 63 4.68 -18.54 9.34
C ILE A 63 3.57 -19.26 10.12
N THR A 64 3.21 -20.49 9.72
CA THR A 64 2.23 -21.33 10.43
C THR A 64 2.77 -21.74 11.79
N THR A 65 4.00 -22.27 11.86
CA THR A 65 4.66 -22.64 13.13
C THR A 65 4.74 -21.44 14.09
N VAL A 66 5.08 -20.27 13.56
CA VAL A 66 5.14 -19.03 14.37
C VAL A 66 3.75 -18.64 14.85
N ARG A 67 2.71 -18.74 13.99
CA ARG A 67 1.32 -18.43 14.36
C ARG A 67 0.78 -19.32 15.46
N GLU A 68 1.09 -20.60 15.42
CA GLU A 68 0.72 -21.56 16.48
C GLU A 68 1.31 -21.19 17.82
N SER A 69 2.49 -20.56 17.84
CA SER A 69 3.17 -20.17 19.07
C SER A 69 2.72 -18.80 19.61
N VAL A 70 2.47 -17.80 18.75
CA VAL A 70 2.30 -16.39 19.17
C VAL A 70 1.03 -15.72 18.60
N GLY A 71 0.14 -16.46 17.93
CA GLY A 71 -1.14 -15.95 17.42
C GLY A 71 -1.00 -14.87 16.34
N ASP A 72 -1.83 -13.83 16.42
CA ASP A 72 -1.95 -12.77 15.40
C ASP A 72 -0.68 -11.93 15.19
N SER A 73 0.23 -11.92 16.16
CA SER A 73 1.52 -11.22 16.04
C SER A 73 2.55 -12.00 15.23
N CYS A 74 2.19 -13.13 14.63
CA CYS A 74 3.09 -14.04 13.93
C CYS A 74 3.97 -13.34 12.87
N GLY A 75 3.43 -12.40 12.09
CA GLY A 75 4.17 -11.68 11.06
C GLY A 75 5.34 -10.86 11.62
N TRP A 76 5.19 -10.27 12.81
CA TRP A 76 6.23 -9.52 13.49
C TRP A 76 7.39 -10.42 13.92
N TYR A 77 7.10 -11.55 14.56
CA TYR A 77 8.11 -12.47 15.05
C TYR A 77 8.77 -13.28 13.92
N PHE A 78 7.99 -13.65 12.91
CA PHE A 78 8.51 -14.34 11.72
C PHE A 78 9.58 -13.50 11.01
N GLN A 79 9.32 -12.21 10.78
CA GLN A 79 10.28 -11.30 10.16
C GLN A 79 11.58 -11.19 10.98
N GLN A 80 11.50 -11.14 12.30
CA GLN A 80 12.67 -11.09 13.17
C GLN A 80 13.50 -12.37 13.10
N LEU A 81 12.84 -13.53 13.08
CA LEU A 81 13.52 -14.82 12.92
C LEU A 81 14.18 -14.95 11.55
N LEU A 82 13.51 -14.50 10.47
CA LEU A 82 14.14 -14.45 9.14
C LEU A 82 15.43 -13.62 9.15
N LYS A 83 15.43 -12.46 9.82
CA LYS A 83 16.61 -11.59 9.94
C LYS A 83 17.77 -12.28 10.68
N LEU A 84 17.48 -12.94 11.80
CA LEU A 84 18.49 -13.62 12.61
C LEU A 84 19.07 -14.86 11.90
N TYR A 85 18.25 -15.59 11.17
CA TYR A 85 18.67 -16.82 10.51
C TYR A 85 19.27 -16.62 9.11
N ALA A 86 18.95 -15.53 8.42
CA ALA A 86 19.41 -15.29 7.06
C ALA A 86 20.94 -15.40 6.88
N PRO A 87 21.78 -14.84 7.77
CA PRO A 87 23.23 -15.00 7.67
C PRO A 87 23.72 -16.44 7.82
N LEU A 88 22.91 -17.33 8.39
CA LEU A 88 23.27 -18.73 8.63
C LEU A 88 22.76 -19.69 7.56
N ILE A 89 21.64 -19.36 6.91
CA ILE A 89 20.90 -20.22 5.97
C ILE A 89 21.24 -19.92 4.52
N ILE A 90 21.43 -18.64 4.16
CA ILE A 90 21.66 -18.24 2.75
C ILE A 90 23.04 -18.74 2.30
N PRO A 91 23.13 -19.51 1.19
CA PRO A 91 24.40 -20.03 0.70
C PRO A 91 25.36 -18.91 0.25
N ASN A 92 26.64 -19.11 0.53
CA ASN A 92 27.74 -18.24 0.08
C ASN A 92 27.55 -16.76 0.48
N ILE A 93 26.83 -16.48 1.57
CA ILE A 93 26.64 -15.12 2.08
C ILE A 93 27.94 -14.65 2.77
N SER A 94 28.20 -13.35 2.70
CA SER A 94 29.39 -12.76 3.33
C SER A 94 29.38 -12.94 4.85
N GLU A 95 30.57 -12.90 5.50
CA GLU A 95 30.68 -13.05 6.95
C GLU A 95 29.92 -11.95 7.71
N ASN A 96 29.95 -10.71 7.19
CA ASN A 96 29.20 -9.58 7.72
C ASN A 96 28.02 -9.28 6.79
N VAL A 97 26.82 -9.34 7.30
CA VAL A 97 25.57 -9.17 6.55
C VAL A 97 24.83 -7.96 7.09
N LEU A 98 24.51 -7.01 6.21
CA LEU A 98 23.60 -5.93 6.56
C LEU A 98 22.17 -6.43 6.48
N VAL A 99 21.49 -6.51 7.60
CA VAL A 99 20.04 -6.73 7.63
C VAL A 99 19.34 -5.39 7.62
N LEU A 100 18.37 -5.23 6.73
CA LEU A 100 17.71 -3.97 6.43
C LEU A 100 16.19 -4.17 6.36
N ASP A 101 15.43 -3.29 7.02
CA ASP A 101 13.98 -3.29 6.89
C ASP A 101 13.56 -2.84 5.48
N SER A 102 12.60 -3.56 4.88
CA SER A 102 12.14 -3.37 3.49
C SER A 102 11.58 -1.98 3.19
N ASP A 103 11.20 -1.23 4.23
CA ASP A 103 10.67 0.13 4.15
C ASP A 103 11.72 1.24 4.37
N THR A 104 13.01 0.90 4.45
CA THR A 104 14.10 1.82 4.76
C THR A 104 14.89 2.24 3.52
N VAL A 105 14.96 3.55 3.25
CA VAL A 105 15.64 4.12 2.08
C VAL A 105 16.77 5.05 2.50
N PHE A 106 18.00 4.69 2.13
CA PHE A 106 19.19 5.52 2.37
C PHE A 106 19.33 6.64 1.34
N PHE A 107 19.60 7.86 1.79
CA PHE A 107 19.82 9.03 0.92
C PHE A 107 21.29 9.42 0.80
N ARG A 108 22.10 9.06 1.80
CA ARG A 108 23.55 9.34 1.83
C ARG A 108 24.34 8.05 1.80
N ARG A 109 25.58 8.14 1.35
CA ARG A 109 26.52 7.03 1.44
C ARG A 109 26.85 6.77 2.92
N VAL A 110 26.71 5.51 3.32
CA VAL A 110 26.93 5.06 4.70
C VAL A 110 27.90 3.88 4.70
N LYS A 111 28.95 4.00 5.50
CA LYS A 111 29.92 2.93 5.74
C LYS A 111 29.42 2.09 6.91
N MET A 112 29.29 0.76 6.73
CA MET A 112 28.76 -0.16 7.73
C MET A 112 29.84 -0.91 8.50
N LEU A 113 31.05 -1.01 7.96
CA LEU A 113 32.23 -1.57 8.60
C LEU A 113 33.39 -0.57 8.60
N ASP A 114 34.23 -0.60 9.60
CA ASP A 114 35.51 0.11 9.56
C ASP A 114 36.55 -0.63 8.69
N ASN A 115 37.78 -0.12 8.63
CA ASN A 115 38.82 -0.73 7.81
C ASN A 115 39.34 -2.07 8.37
N ASN A 116 39.03 -2.38 9.63
CA ASN A 116 39.41 -3.60 10.33
C ASN A 116 38.24 -4.60 10.41
N GLY A 117 37.11 -4.33 9.75
CA GLY A 117 35.93 -5.19 9.73
C GLY A 117 35.04 -5.06 10.97
N ARG A 118 35.26 -4.06 11.85
CA ARG A 118 34.37 -3.81 12.99
C ARG A 118 33.09 -3.14 12.53
N ALA A 119 31.95 -3.60 13.04
CA ALA A 119 30.63 -3.09 12.66
C ALA A 119 30.34 -1.71 13.25
N PHE A 120 29.70 -0.85 12.47
CA PHE A 120 29.09 0.38 12.97
C PHE A 120 27.61 0.09 13.31
N CYS A 121 27.30 -0.07 14.59
CA CYS A 121 25.94 -0.19 15.08
C CYS A 121 25.31 1.19 15.27
N THR A 122 24.18 1.41 14.62
CA THR A 122 23.37 2.63 14.81
C THR A 122 22.55 2.46 16.09
N VAL A 123 22.63 3.45 16.97
CA VAL A 123 21.91 3.45 18.25
C VAL A 123 20.89 4.57 18.29
N SER A 124 19.77 4.33 18.99
CA SER A 124 18.76 5.32 19.31
C SER A 124 18.76 5.62 20.82
N LYS A 125 18.58 6.88 21.19
CA LYS A 125 18.10 7.28 22.51
C LYS A 125 16.65 7.63 22.34
N ASP A 126 15.79 6.98 23.05
CA ASP A 126 14.36 7.32 23.01
C ASP A 126 13.99 8.09 24.28
N GLU A 127 13.50 9.32 24.09
CA GLU A 127 13.01 10.20 25.15
C GLU A 127 11.48 10.11 25.30
N ASN A 128 10.80 9.19 24.59
CA ASN A 128 9.35 9.08 24.55
C ASN A 128 8.82 8.09 25.59
N THR A 129 8.00 8.58 26.51
CA THR A 129 7.34 7.77 27.55
C THR A 129 6.45 6.63 27.04
N GLU A 130 5.84 6.77 25.84
CA GLU A 130 5.00 5.72 25.23
C GLU A 130 5.77 4.46 24.82
N ARG A 131 7.11 4.52 24.77
CA ARG A 131 7.98 3.41 24.40
C ARG A 131 8.51 2.62 25.61
N GLN A 132 8.35 3.13 26.82
CA GLN A 132 8.90 2.47 28.04
C GLN A 132 8.36 1.05 28.22
N ASP A 133 7.06 0.83 28.02
CA ASP A 133 6.45 -0.49 28.16
C ASP A 133 6.95 -1.48 27.09
N PHE A 134 7.18 -1.00 25.86
CA PHE A 134 7.75 -1.80 24.78
C PHE A 134 9.20 -2.18 25.11
N ASP A 135 10.02 -1.21 25.50
CA ASP A 135 11.42 -1.43 25.82
C ASP A 135 11.58 -2.35 27.02
N GLN A 136 10.68 -2.28 28.02
CA GLN A 136 10.65 -3.20 29.16
C GLN A 136 10.34 -4.63 28.72
N ARG A 137 9.29 -4.85 27.90
CA ARG A 137 8.96 -6.20 27.39
C ARG A 137 10.09 -6.82 26.58
N VAL A 138 10.76 -6.03 25.72
CA VAL A 138 11.90 -6.46 24.94
C VAL A 138 13.10 -6.81 25.84
N ALA A 139 13.33 -6.04 26.91
CA ALA A 139 14.37 -6.31 27.89
C ALA A 139 14.11 -7.62 28.64
N GLU A 140 12.89 -7.85 29.09
CA GLU A 140 12.45 -9.08 29.75
C GLU A 140 12.59 -10.31 28.82
N HIS A 141 12.18 -10.18 27.56
CA HIS A 141 12.36 -11.24 26.57
C HIS A 141 13.85 -11.57 26.37
N THR A 142 14.69 -10.52 26.21
CA THR A 142 16.13 -10.67 26.01
C THR A 142 16.80 -11.37 27.21
N GLU A 143 16.41 -11.01 28.44
CA GLU A 143 16.90 -11.65 29.67
C GLU A 143 16.44 -13.11 29.79
N LYS A 144 15.19 -13.43 29.39
CA LYS A 144 14.69 -14.82 29.37
C LYS A 144 15.39 -15.69 28.32
N MET A 145 15.78 -15.11 27.17
CA MET A 145 16.56 -15.80 26.15
C MET A 145 17.94 -16.22 26.68
N LEU A 146 18.63 -15.32 27.37
CA LEU A 146 19.92 -15.56 27.98
C LEU A 146 20.13 -14.56 29.13
N PRO A 147 20.12 -14.99 30.42
CA PRO A 147 20.16 -14.10 31.58
C PRO A 147 21.35 -13.13 31.62
N SER A 148 22.49 -13.53 31.02
CA SER A 148 23.66 -12.64 30.90
C SER A 148 23.38 -11.38 30.03
N LEU A 149 22.33 -11.38 29.18
CA LEU A 149 21.95 -10.26 28.32
C LEU A 149 21.03 -9.25 29.03
N ALA A 150 20.73 -9.44 30.29
CA ALA A 150 19.97 -8.47 31.08
C ALA A 150 20.60 -7.07 30.99
N ILE A 151 19.80 -6.05 30.84
CA ILE A 151 20.27 -4.65 30.69
C ILE A 151 21.17 -4.23 31.86
N LYS A 152 20.90 -4.71 33.06
CA LYS A 152 21.74 -4.46 34.25
C LYS A 152 23.19 -4.94 34.10
N ASN A 153 23.43 -5.92 33.21
CA ASN A 153 24.76 -6.47 32.96
C ASN A 153 25.54 -5.68 31.88
N LEU A 154 24.87 -4.76 31.18
CA LEU A 154 25.56 -3.86 30.26
C LEU A 154 26.48 -2.88 31.02
N PRO A 155 27.64 -2.52 30.46
CA PRO A 155 28.44 -1.42 31.00
C PRO A 155 27.59 -0.16 31.21
N LYS A 156 27.83 0.57 32.29
CA LYS A 156 27.00 1.73 32.70
C LYS A 156 26.80 2.76 31.59
N GLU A 157 27.83 2.98 30.76
CA GLU A 157 27.80 3.90 29.62
C GLU A 157 26.84 3.49 28.50
N PHE A 158 26.40 2.22 28.47
CA PHE A 158 25.47 1.68 27.46
C PHE A 158 24.07 1.42 28.02
N GLN A 159 23.85 1.58 29.31
CA GLN A 159 22.51 1.51 29.89
C GLN A 159 21.68 2.69 29.41
N GLY A 160 20.44 2.42 28.96
CA GLY A 160 19.54 3.42 28.34
C GLY A 160 19.84 3.73 26.86
N ILE A 161 20.72 2.92 26.23
CA ILE A 161 20.92 2.96 24.78
C ILE A 161 20.25 1.73 24.15
N SER A 162 19.45 1.95 23.11
CA SER A 162 18.77 0.89 22.39
C SER A 162 19.46 0.58 21.07
N GLY A 163 19.62 -0.71 20.76
CA GLY A 163 20.06 -1.23 19.47
C GLY A 163 18.93 -1.34 18.45
N ILE A 164 17.67 -1.09 18.88
CA ILE A 164 16.52 -1.20 18.00
C ILE A 164 16.54 -0.07 16.99
N ASN A 165 16.69 -0.44 15.72
CA ASN A 165 16.80 0.46 14.60
C ASN A 165 16.21 -0.20 13.33
N HIS A 166 16.47 0.35 12.15
CA HIS A 166 15.96 -0.16 10.86
C HIS A 166 17.03 -0.94 10.08
N ASN A 167 18.20 -1.09 10.64
CA ASN A 167 19.33 -1.79 10.02
C ASN A 167 20.38 -2.19 11.06
N MET A 168 21.01 -3.33 10.84
CA MET A 168 22.13 -3.78 11.67
C MET A 168 23.04 -4.71 10.88
N ILE A 169 24.35 -4.64 11.15
CA ILE A 169 25.30 -5.65 10.67
C ILE A 169 25.27 -6.84 11.62
N PHE A 170 24.91 -8.00 11.08
CA PHE A 170 25.06 -9.28 11.73
C PHE A 170 26.33 -9.97 11.24
N ASN A 171 27.20 -10.37 12.16
CA ASN A 171 28.35 -11.20 11.87
C ASN A 171 27.99 -12.67 12.09
N ARG A 172 28.24 -13.51 11.11
CA ARG A 172 27.85 -14.92 11.11
C ARG A 172 28.43 -15.70 12.31
N LYS A 173 29.70 -15.47 12.65
CA LYS A 173 30.36 -16.18 13.78
C LYS A 173 29.76 -15.75 15.11
N ILE A 174 29.46 -14.48 15.27
CA ILE A 174 28.84 -13.94 16.48
C ILE A 174 27.39 -14.44 16.62
N LEU A 175 26.63 -14.57 15.53
CA LEU A 175 25.30 -15.20 15.58
C LEU A 175 25.38 -16.68 15.99
N LEU A 176 26.33 -17.43 15.48
CA LEU A 176 26.53 -18.83 15.88
C LEU A 176 26.87 -18.93 17.37
N ASP A 177 27.73 -18.05 17.90
CA ASP A 177 28.04 -17.99 19.33
C ASP A 177 26.81 -17.66 20.18
N LEU A 178 26.02 -16.67 19.77
CA LEU A 178 24.74 -16.34 20.41
C LEU A 178 23.79 -17.53 20.43
N PHE A 179 23.59 -18.21 19.31
CA PHE A 179 22.69 -19.36 19.20
C PHE A 179 23.17 -20.52 20.05
N SER A 180 24.47 -20.78 20.06
CA SER A 180 25.10 -21.83 20.89
C SER A 180 24.91 -21.57 22.39
N LYS A 181 25.11 -20.33 22.85
CA LYS A 181 24.94 -19.97 24.27
C LYS A 181 23.46 -20.04 24.70
N VAL A 182 22.54 -19.62 23.85
CA VAL A 182 21.10 -19.76 24.12
C VAL A 182 20.71 -21.23 24.18
N ALA A 183 21.13 -22.03 23.21
CA ALA A 183 20.87 -23.48 23.21
C ALA A 183 21.45 -24.16 24.45
N ALA A 184 22.69 -23.85 24.82
CA ALA A 184 23.32 -24.43 26.02
C ALA A 184 22.55 -24.06 27.31
N HIS A 185 22.03 -22.83 27.40
CA HIS A 185 21.22 -22.38 28.55
C HIS A 185 19.84 -23.07 28.61
N HIS A 186 19.27 -23.44 27.48
CA HIS A 186 17.95 -24.08 27.37
C HIS A 186 17.99 -25.56 26.99
N GLY A 187 19.00 -26.30 27.46
CA GLY A 187 19.04 -27.76 27.32
C GLY A 187 19.19 -28.28 25.88
N GLY A 188 19.79 -27.51 24.99
CA GLY A 188 19.98 -27.86 23.56
C GLY A 188 18.82 -27.48 22.66
N GLU A 189 17.82 -26.77 23.17
CA GLU A 189 16.66 -26.32 22.37
C GLU A 189 17.10 -25.36 21.26
N GLN A 190 16.48 -25.48 20.08
CA GLN A 190 16.76 -24.63 18.93
C GLN A 190 16.39 -23.15 19.21
N PHE A 191 17.24 -22.22 18.78
CA PHE A 191 17.10 -20.79 19.06
C PHE A 191 15.70 -20.25 18.76
N TYR A 192 15.12 -20.56 17.59
CA TYR A 192 13.79 -20.04 17.24
C TYR A 192 12.67 -20.54 18.16
N LYS A 193 12.79 -21.79 18.68
CA LYS A 193 11.81 -22.33 19.63
C LYS A 193 11.88 -21.59 20.95
N VAL A 194 13.08 -21.37 21.47
CA VAL A 194 13.32 -20.58 22.68
C VAL A 194 12.80 -19.15 22.49
N PHE A 195 13.10 -18.54 21.33
CA PHE A 195 12.65 -17.20 20.97
C PHE A 195 11.11 -17.10 21.03
N LEU A 196 10.40 -18.02 20.38
CA LEU A 196 8.93 -18.03 20.35
C LEU A 196 8.30 -18.36 21.71
N LYS A 197 8.90 -19.25 22.48
CA LYS A 197 8.48 -19.61 23.85
C LYS A 197 8.36 -18.40 24.77
N PHE A 198 9.25 -17.43 24.64
CA PHE A 198 9.22 -16.20 25.44
C PHE A 198 8.54 -15.00 24.74
N SER A 199 8.06 -15.16 23.50
CA SER A 199 7.36 -14.14 22.73
C SER A 199 5.84 -14.12 22.96
N GLN A 200 5.38 -14.45 24.15
CA GLN A 200 3.94 -14.62 24.47
C GLN A 200 3.16 -13.30 24.60
N GLN A 201 3.86 -12.18 24.70
CA GLN A 201 3.24 -10.84 24.79
C GLN A 201 3.31 -10.13 23.44
N LEU A 202 2.35 -9.24 23.19
CA LEU A 202 2.32 -8.46 21.96
C LEU A 202 3.60 -7.62 21.79
N HIS A 203 4.32 -7.85 20.68
CA HIS A 203 5.55 -7.12 20.32
C HIS A 203 6.60 -7.10 21.45
N SER A 204 6.89 -8.25 22.06
CA SER A 204 7.80 -8.35 23.22
C SER A 204 9.25 -8.67 22.88
N ALA A 205 9.62 -8.89 21.63
CA ALA A 205 10.97 -9.26 21.22
C ALA A 205 11.55 -8.30 20.18
N SER A 206 12.89 -8.20 20.13
CA SER A 206 13.61 -7.53 19.06
C SER A 206 14.92 -8.25 18.76
N GLU A 207 15.05 -8.70 17.51
CA GLU A 207 16.27 -9.31 16.95
C GLU A 207 17.47 -8.37 17.09
N TYR A 208 17.24 -7.08 16.86
CA TYR A 208 18.28 -6.06 16.97
C TYR A 208 18.74 -5.88 18.41
N GLN A 209 17.82 -5.86 19.38
CA GLN A 209 18.19 -5.68 20.79
C GLN A 209 18.92 -6.89 21.34
N ILE A 210 18.47 -8.11 21.06
CA ILE A 210 19.15 -9.34 21.51
C ILE A 210 20.58 -9.37 20.99
N TYR A 211 20.78 -9.16 19.69
CA TYR A 211 22.11 -9.17 19.09
C TYR A 211 22.98 -8.01 19.59
N PHE A 212 22.41 -6.83 19.78
CA PHE A 212 23.10 -5.66 20.30
C PHE A 212 23.61 -5.88 21.73
N CYS A 213 22.78 -6.39 22.64
CA CYS A 213 23.20 -6.74 23.99
C CYS A 213 24.32 -7.79 23.96
N PHE A 214 24.19 -8.80 23.10
CA PHE A 214 25.19 -9.83 22.93
C PHE A 214 26.54 -9.28 22.46
N LEU A 215 26.53 -8.39 21.46
CA LEU A 215 27.72 -7.69 21.00
C LEU A 215 28.42 -6.90 22.11
N LEU A 216 27.66 -6.15 22.90
CA LEU A 216 28.23 -5.28 23.93
C LEU A 216 28.83 -6.08 25.10
N ILE A 217 28.27 -7.25 25.40
CA ILE A 217 28.72 -8.09 26.52
C ILE A 217 29.89 -9.02 26.12
N TYR A 218 29.80 -9.66 24.96
CA TYR A 218 30.71 -10.71 24.57
C TYR A 218 31.70 -10.33 23.46
N HIS A 219 31.38 -9.31 22.63
CA HIS A 219 32.15 -8.96 21.44
C HIS A 219 32.31 -7.43 21.29
N ARG A 220 32.53 -6.73 22.39
CA ARG A 220 32.60 -5.26 22.43
C ARG A 220 33.69 -4.70 21.52
N ASP A 221 34.80 -5.41 21.35
CA ASP A 221 35.91 -5.04 20.46
C ASP A 221 35.54 -5.08 18.96
N LYS A 222 34.44 -5.71 18.57
CA LYS A 222 33.95 -5.88 17.19
C LYS A 222 32.98 -4.80 16.75
N VAL A 223 32.65 -3.83 17.61
CA VAL A 223 31.59 -2.87 17.32
C VAL A 223 31.98 -1.42 17.68
N HIS A 224 31.57 -0.49 16.81
CA HIS A 224 31.52 0.94 17.05
C HIS A 224 30.08 1.40 17.14
N LEU A 225 29.75 2.18 18.17
CA LEU A 225 28.44 2.79 18.29
C LEU A 225 28.43 4.14 17.57
N ARG A 226 27.36 4.42 16.85
CA ARG A 226 27.17 5.71 16.17
C ARG A 226 25.70 6.13 16.14
N LYS A 227 25.47 7.42 15.90
CA LYS A 227 24.14 7.96 15.61
C LYS A 227 24.06 8.31 14.13
N LEU A 228 22.99 7.89 13.47
CA LEU A 228 22.62 8.35 12.14
C LEU A 228 21.36 9.23 12.27
N CYS A 229 21.33 10.32 11.54
CA CYS A 229 20.14 11.15 11.47
C CYS A 229 19.13 10.49 10.54
N TYR A 230 18.01 10.04 11.07
CA TYR A 230 16.93 9.38 10.32
C TYR A 230 15.57 9.95 10.64
N LYS A 231 14.56 9.54 9.91
CA LYS A 231 13.17 9.90 10.16
C LYS A 231 12.24 8.74 9.85
N ASN A 232 11.33 8.45 10.79
CA ASN A 232 10.18 7.61 10.58
C ASN A 232 9.04 8.44 9.99
N THR A 233 8.40 7.94 8.94
CA THR A 233 7.37 8.68 8.23
C THR A 233 6.38 7.74 7.55
N SER A 234 5.14 8.22 7.40
CA SER A 234 4.12 7.60 6.55
C SER A 234 4.09 8.18 5.13
N ASP A 235 4.76 9.32 4.92
CA ASP A 235 4.76 10.06 3.66
C ASP A 235 5.78 9.45 2.70
N ILE A 236 5.32 8.69 1.71
CA ILE A 236 6.16 7.99 0.70
C ILE A 236 6.81 8.95 -0.31
N ASN A 237 6.74 10.26 -0.11
CA ASN A 237 7.37 11.21 -1.01
C ASN A 237 8.91 11.23 -0.86
N ILE A 238 9.57 10.23 -1.45
CA ILE A 238 11.02 10.05 -1.40
C ILE A 238 11.77 11.29 -1.91
N ARG A 239 11.25 11.95 -2.97
CA ARG A 239 11.87 13.16 -3.53
C ARG A 239 11.95 14.29 -2.51
N LYS A 240 10.94 14.46 -1.66
CA LYS A 240 10.89 15.44 -0.57
C LYS A 240 12.00 15.21 0.45
N TYR A 241 12.23 13.97 0.86
CA TYR A 241 13.25 13.63 1.86
C TYR A 241 14.66 13.61 1.26
N ARG A 242 14.80 13.18 -0.01
CA ARG A 242 16.08 13.22 -0.73
C ARG A 242 16.62 14.64 -0.90
N LYS A 243 15.78 15.65 -1.08
CA LYS A 243 16.17 17.07 -1.15
C LYS A 243 16.58 17.64 0.22
N ARG A 244 16.16 17.03 1.32
CA ARG A 244 16.54 17.45 2.67
C ARG A 244 17.86 16.80 3.06
N PHE A 245 18.97 17.50 2.90
CA PHE A 245 20.31 17.02 3.24
C PHE A 245 20.53 16.65 4.73
N LYS A 246 19.50 16.71 5.55
CA LYS A 246 19.55 16.41 6.98
C LYS A 246 19.63 14.91 7.27
N TYR A 247 18.89 14.05 6.53
CA TYR A 247 18.72 12.64 6.88
C TYR A 247 19.71 11.72 6.13
N HIS A 248 20.25 10.72 6.84
CA HIS A 248 21.02 9.64 6.24
C HIS A 248 20.06 8.64 5.56
N TYR A 249 18.93 8.35 6.24
CA TYR A 249 17.85 7.50 5.71
C TYR A 249 16.49 7.91 6.28
N CYS A 250 15.43 7.41 5.65
CA CYS A 250 14.08 7.43 6.20
C CYS A 250 13.51 6.01 6.19
N SER A 251 12.69 5.69 7.18
CA SER A 251 11.88 4.48 7.22
C SER A 251 10.40 4.85 7.03
N PHE A 252 9.76 4.18 6.07
CA PHE A 252 8.42 4.53 5.56
C PHE A 252 7.37 3.56 6.10
N HIS A 253 7.16 3.61 7.41
CA HIS A 253 6.33 2.65 8.13
C HIS A 253 4.88 2.61 7.68
N SER A 254 4.41 1.41 7.33
CA SER A 254 3.02 1.16 6.95
C SER A 254 2.03 1.48 8.08
N TYR A 255 2.38 1.19 9.33
CA TYR A 255 1.52 1.45 10.50
C TYR A 255 1.33 2.94 10.83
N LEU A 256 2.28 3.81 10.46
CA LEU A 256 2.15 5.25 10.62
C LEU A 256 1.20 5.89 9.58
N ARG A 257 0.77 5.14 8.58
CA ARG A 257 -0.10 5.66 7.51
C ARG A 257 -1.53 5.93 7.99
N GLY A 258 -1.94 5.35 9.14
CA GLY A 258 -3.25 5.56 9.76
C GLY A 258 -3.29 6.52 10.95
N THR A 259 -2.14 6.87 11.55
CA THR A 259 -2.08 7.71 12.75
C THR A 259 -1.67 9.15 12.42
N ARG A 260 -2.58 10.10 12.56
CA ARG A 260 -2.27 11.54 12.50
C ARG A 260 -2.10 12.12 13.90
N SER A 261 -0.90 12.58 14.21
CA SER A 261 -0.65 13.52 15.29
C SER A 261 -1.32 14.87 14.96
N SER A 262 -2.35 15.22 15.72
CA SER A 262 -3.06 16.49 15.63
C SER A 262 -2.31 17.58 16.40
N SER A 263 -1.33 18.25 15.78
CA SER A 263 -0.81 19.50 16.33
C SER A 263 -1.55 20.71 15.75
N ILE A 264 -1.83 21.71 16.58
CA ILE A 264 -2.58 22.94 16.26
C ILE A 264 -2.01 23.71 15.04
N ARG A 265 -0.68 23.62 14.78
CA ARG A 265 -0.02 24.20 13.60
C ARG A 265 -0.44 23.54 12.27
N VAL A 266 -0.93 22.28 12.29
CA VAL A 266 -1.41 21.58 11.10
C VAL A 266 -2.79 22.07 10.69
N LYS A 267 -3.63 22.54 11.62
CA LYS A 267 -5.01 23.00 11.32
C LYS A 267 -5.02 24.29 10.50
N SER A 268 -4.19 25.27 10.82
CA SER A 268 -4.13 26.54 10.07
C SER A 268 -3.56 26.38 8.66
N GLY A 269 -2.50 25.59 8.49
CA GLY A 269 -1.95 25.26 7.16
C GLY A 269 -2.90 24.42 6.31
N LYS A 270 -3.74 23.57 6.94
CA LYS A 270 -4.74 22.77 6.24
C LYS A 270 -5.88 23.65 5.72
N ILE A 271 -6.42 24.55 6.54
CA ILE A 271 -7.51 25.48 6.13
C ILE A 271 -7.04 26.34 4.95
N LEU A 272 -5.81 26.87 4.99
CA LEU A 272 -5.25 27.67 3.90
C LEU A 272 -5.06 26.83 2.61
N LYS A 273 -4.59 25.60 2.76
CA LYS A 273 -4.43 24.64 1.66
C LYS A 273 -5.78 24.27 1.05
N ASP A 274 -6.77 23.95 1.88
CA ASP A 274 -8.11 23.59 1.45
C ASP A 274 -8.82 24.78 0.76
N PHE A 275 -8.66 26.00 1.29
CA PHE A 275 -9.12 27.23 0.65
C PHE A 275 -8.45 27.44 -0.72
N PHE A 276 -7.13 27.29 -0.81
CA PHE A 276 -6.37 27.43 -2.04
C PHE A 276 -6.82 26.42 -3.11
N TYR A 277 -6.96 25.11 -2.74
CA TYR A 277 -7.46 24.11 -3.67
C TYR A 277 -8.91 24.38 -4.08
N LYS A 278 -9.76 24.81 -3.14
CA LYS A 278 -11.17 25.08 -3.39
C LYS A 278 -11.40 26.26 -4.35
N TYR A 279 -10.62 27.33 -4.24
CA TYR A 279 -10.87 28.58 -4.96
C TYR A 279 -9.83 28.96 -6.01
N CYS A 280 -8.63 28.37 -5.96
CA CYS A 280 -7.53 28.75 -6.83
C CYS A 280 -6.99 27.61 -7.70
N CYS A 281 -7.46 26.36 -7.54
CA CYS A 281 -7.01 25.23 -8.36
C CYS A 281 -8.16 24.54 -9.06
N LEU A 282 -8.01 24.22 -10.34
CA LEU A 282 -8.91 23.34 -11.06
C LEU A 282 -8.45 21.89 -10.91
N GLU A 283 -9.42 21.03 -10.63
CA GLU A 283 -9.25 19.58 -10.68
C GLU A 283 -9.32 19.14 -12.14
N SER A 284 -8.38 18.31 -12.55
CA SER A 284 -8.43 17.61 -13.84
C SER A 284 -8.05 16.16 -13.63
N ASN A 285 -8.81 15.26 -14.22
CA ASN A 285 -8.50 13.84 -14.25
C ASN A 285 -8.05 13.45 -15.66
N ASN A 286 -7.36 12.32 -15.76
CA ASN A 286 -7.02 11.73 -17.04
C ASN A 286 -6.99 10.21 -16.97
N ILE A 287 -7.09 9.57 -18.12
CA ILE A 287 -7.01 8.13 -18.27
C ILE A 287 -5.55 7.76 -18.51
N GLY A 288 -5.02 6.96 -17.60
CA GLY A 288 -3.71 6.33 -17.70
C GLY A 288 -3.84 4.87 -18.08
N ILE A 289 -2.92 4.38 -18.90
CA ILE A 289 -2.88 2.99 -19.36
C ILE A 289 -1.53 2.40 -19.00
N ALA A 290 -1.54 1.28 -18.27
CA ALA A 290 -0.37 0.46 -17.99
C ALA A 290 -0.41 -0.81 -18.86
N ARG A 291 0.72 -1.15 -19.52
CA ARG A 291 0.83 -2.35 -20.36
C ARG A 291 1.12 -3.60 -19.51
N CYS A 292 0.14 -3.98 -18.74
CA CYS A 292 0.09 -5.23 -17.96
C CYS A 292 -1.33 -5.47 -17.47
N ASN A 293 -1.69 -6.71 -17.17
CA ASN A 293 -2.97 -7.00 -16.54
C ASN A 293 -3.02 -6.42 -15.12
N ILE A 294 -4.24 -6.25 -14.62
CA ILE A 294 -4.51 -5.61 -13.32
C ILE A 294 -3.79 -6.31 -12.15
N GLY A 295 -3.73 -7.63 -12.14
CA GLY A 295 -3.02 -8.38 -11.10
C GLY A 295 -1.51 -8.12 -11.10
N LYS A 296 -0.87 -8.08 -12.27
CA LYS A 296 0.56 -7.70 -12.41
C LYS A 296 0.79 -6.22 -12.05
N PHE A 297 -0.17 -5.34 -12.37
CA PHE A 297 -0.09 -3.93 -11.98
C PHE A 297 -0.12 -3.78 -10.46
N LEU A 298 -0.97 -4.53 -9.77
CA LEU A 298 -1.06 -4.50 -8.31
C LEU A 298 0.24 -4.94 -7.64
N VAL A 299 0.90 -5.97 -8.18
CA VAL A 299 2.21 -6.42 -7.65
C VAL A 299 3.31 -5.37 -7.88
N PHE A 300 3.27 -4.66 -9.02
CA PHE A 300 4.29 -3.66 -9.43
C PHE A 300 3.64 -2.34 -9.90
N PRO A 301 3.06 -1.54 -9.01
CA PRO A 301 2.33 -0.32 -9.39
C PRO A 301 3.23 0.82 -9.91
N ASN A 302 4.55 0.71 -9.79
CA ASN A 302 5.53 1.69 -10.33
C ASN A 302 5.82 1.52 -11.83
N ARG A 303 4.96 0.85 -12.57
CA ARG A 303 5.12 0.68 -14.03
C ARG A 303 4.93 2.00 -14.77
N LYS A 304 5.49 2.07 -15.97
CA LYS A 304 5.31 3.22 -16.86
C LYS A 304 3.84 3.31 -17.29
N ILE A 305 3.17 4.39 -16.89
CA ILE A 305 1.80 4.70 -17.28
C ILE A 305 1.86 5.66 -18.46
N LYS A 306 1.15 5.33 -19.54
CA LYS A 306 0.91 6.25 -20.65
C LYS A 306 -0.43 6.96 -20.42
N TRP A 307 -0.38 8.29 -20.33
CA TRP A 307 -1.56 9.12 -20.17
C TRP A 307 -2.11 9.51 -21.53
N LEU A 308 -3.42 9.35 -21.75
CA LEU A 308 -4.06 9.70 -22.99
C LEU A 308 -4.07 11.22 -23.19
N GLN A 309 -3.94 11.66 -24.44
CA GLN A 309 -4.00 13.07 -24.79
C GLN A 309 -5.42 13.42 -25.27
N HIS A 310 -6.22 14.02 -24.38
CA HIS A 310 -7.55 14.54 -24.74
C HIS A 310 -7.45 15.97 -25.23
N GLN A 311 -8.14 16.27 -26.34
CA GLN A 311 -8.09 17.59 -27.00
C GLN A 311 -9.05 18.62 -26.38
N LYS A 312 -9.96 18.23 -25.47
CA LYS A 312 -11.00 19.14 -24.93
C LYS A 312 -10.52 19.85 -23.67
N ILE A 313 -10.32 21.17 -23.78
CA ILE A 313 -9.78 22.03 -22.71
C ILE A 313 -10.78 22.24 -21.55
N ASN A 314 -12.10 22.17 -21.83
CA ASN A 314 -13.16 22.57 -20.90
C ASN A 314 -13.80 21.40 -20.12
N SER A 315 -13.26 20.19 -20.30
CA SER A 315 -13.75 18.98 -19.68
C SER A 315 -12.61 18.01 -19.43
N PHE A 316 -12.82 17.03 -18.56
CA PHE A 316 -11.85 15.99 -18.24
C PHE A 316 -12.52 14.62 -18.16
N PRO A 317 -11.80 13.54 -18.55
CA PRO A 317 -12.28 12.17 -18.41
C PRO A 317 -12.10 11.66 -16.98
N ALA A 318 -13.01 10.81 -16.52
CA ALA A 318 -12.98 10.15 -15.23
C ALA A 318 -13.55 8.74 -15.34
N ASN A 319 -13.26 7.88 -14.37
CA ASN A 319 -13.82 6.54 -14.21
C ASN A 319 -13.81 5.69 -15.50
N PRO A 320 -12.61 5.35 -16.03
CA PRO A 320 -12.52 4.53 -17.24
C PRO A 320 -12.84 3.06 -16.94
N PHE A 321 -13.54 2.40 -17.88
CA PHE A 321 -13.81 0.97 -17.93
C PHE A 321 -13.49 0.43 -19.31
N GLY A 322 -12.82 -0.74 -19.36
CA GLY A 322 -12.49 -1.40 -20.60
C GLY A 322 -13.61 -2.27 -21.14
N PHE A 323 -13.80 -2.31 -22.46
CA PHE A 323 -14.81 -3.11 -23.12
C PHE A 323 -14.44 -3.44 -24.57
N GLY A 324 -14.15 -4.70 -24.87
CA GLY A 324 -13.72 -5.09 -26.22
C GLY A 324 -12.49 -4.29 -26.64
N ASP A 325 -12.65 -3.52 -27.69
CA ASP A 325 -11.64 -2.59 -28.22
C ASP A 325 -11.87 -1.12 -27.79
N LYS A 326 -12.87 -0.87 -26.92
CA LYS A 326 -13.29 0.47 -26.49
C LYS A 326 -13.03 0.72 -25.00
N ILE A 327 -12.79 1.96 -24.66
CA ILE A 327 -12.73 2.45 -23.29
C ILE A 327 -13.92 3.39 -23.06
N PHE A 328 -14.78 3.02 -22.12
CA PHE A 328 -15.88 3.85 -21.64
C PHE A 328 -15.43 4.70 -20.49
N PHE A 329 -15.90 5.94 -20.42
CA PHE A 329 -15.52 6.86 -19.36
C PHE A 329 -16.56 7.97 -19.18
N GLU A 330 -16.52 8.62 -18.02
CA GLU A 330 -17.27 9.85 -17.78
C GLU A 330 -16.49 11.06 -18.30
N ARG A 331 -17.17 11.94 -19.01
CA ARG A 331 -16.66 13.27 -19.32
C ARG A 331 -17.35 14.30 -18.44
N LYS A 332 -16.60 14.97 -17.59
CA LYS A 332 -17.09 16.00 -16.66
C LYS A 332 -16.69 17.39 -17.13
N SER A 333 -17.65 18.31 -17.17
CA SER A 333 -17.41 19.71 -17.57
C SER A 333 -16.84 20.53 -16.41
N HIS A 334 -15.90 21.45 -16.70
CA HIS A 334 -15.46 22.45 -15.74
C HIS A 334 -16.50 23.55 -15.50
N PHE A 335 -17.39 23.82 -16.46
CA PHE A 335 -18.32 24.96 -16.44
C PHE A 335 -19.75 24.59 -16.06
N SER A 336 -20.13 23.35 -16.14
CA SER A 336 -21.48 22.87 -15.81
C SER A 336 -21.43 21.61 -14.96
N HIS A 337 -22.56 21.27 -14.34
CA HIS A 337 -22.72 19.98 -13.63
C HIS A 337 -23.11 18.82 -14.58
N GLN A 338 -22.99 19.06 -15.89
CA GLN A 338 -23.30 18.02 -16.87
C GLN A 338 -22.18 17.00 -16.95
N THR A 339 -22.59 15.74 -16.93
CA THR A 339 -21.73 14.58 -17.15
C THR A 339 -22.21 13.86 -18.40
N GLU A 340 -21.29 13.38 -19.20
CA GLU A 340 -21.56 12.56 -20.38
C GLU A 340 -20.83 11.25 -20.24
N ILE A 341 -21.46 10.14 -20.63
CA ILE A 341 -20.77 8.86 -20.83
C ILE A 341 -20.28 8.84 -22.27
N CYS A 342 -19.00 8.61 -22.43
CA CYS A 342 -18.33 8.55 -23.71
C CYS A 342 -17.65 7.19 -23.88
N ASN A 343 -17.43 6.79 -25.12
CA ASN A 343 -16.47 5.74 -25.46
C ASN A 343 -15.36 6.29 -26.33
N LEU A 344 -14.20 5.68 -26.28
CA LEU A 344 -13.08 5.95 -27.17
C LEU A 344 -12.43 4.64 -27.62
N GLN A 345 -11.85 4.68 -28.81
CA GLN A 345 -11.05 3.60 -29.38
C GLN A 345 -9.61 4.04 -29.49
N ILE A 346 -8.67 3.14 -29.23
CA ILE A 346 -7.23 3.41 -29.26
C ILE A 346 -6.52 2.45 -30.22
N ASP A 347 -5.39 2.90 -30.78
CA ASP A 347 -4.50 2.05 -31.55
C ASP A 347 -3.52 1.27 -30.65
N SER A 348 -2.70 0.43 -31.28
CA SER A 348 -1.66 -0.35 -30.59
C SER A 348 -0.60 0.52 -29.88
N GLU A 349 -0.44 1.78 -30.30
CA GLU A 349 0.42 2.76 -29.66
C GLU A 349 -0.29 3.58 -28.58
N LEU A 350 -1.55 3.23 -28.24
CA LEU A 350 -2.38 3.91 -27.25
C LEU A 350 -2.67 5.38 -27.62
N LYS A 351 -2.88 5.66 -28.91
CA LYS A 351 -3.39 6.95 -29.40
C LYS A 351 -4.88 6.83 -29.63
N ILE A 352 -5.61 7.90 -29.34
CA ILE A 352 -7.07 7.96 -29.55
C ILE A 352 -7.34 8.01 -31.07
N LEU A 353 -8.10 7.05 -31.56
CA LEU A 353 -8.56 6.94 -32.95
C LEU A 353 -9.93 7.61 -33.13
N ASP A 354 -10.87 7.36 -32.23
CA ASP A 354 -12.22 7.85 -32.25
C ASP A 354 -12.74 8.09 -30.82
N GLU A 355 -13.64 9.05 -30.65
CA GLU A 355 -14.26 9.37 -29.37
C GLU A 355 -15.71 9.81 -29.59
N ARG A 356 -16.69 9.10 -28.98
CA ARG A 356 -18.14 9.34 -29.16
C ARG A 356 -18.84 9.50 -27.82
N ILE A 357 -19.89 10.31 -27.81
CA ILE A 357 -20.82 10.44 -26.70
C ILE A 357 -21.87 9.32 -26.83
N VAL A 358 -22.05 8.57 -25.75
CA VAL A 358 -23.05 7.48 -25.65
C VAL A 358 -24.32 7.96 -24.97
N LEU A 359 -24.19 8.55 -23.77
CA LEU A 359 -25.31 9.11 -23.01
C LEU A 359 -24.97 10.48 -22.45
N LYS A 360 -25.95 11.37 -22.38
CA LYS A 360 -25.86 12.72 -21.79
C LYS A 360 -26.67 12.80 -20.51
N GLY A 361 -26.09 13.38 -19.46
CA GLY A 361 -26.76 13.56 -18.17
C GLY A 361 -26.73 12.32 -17.29
N PHE A 362 -25.76 11.41 -17.53
CA PHE A 362 -25.56 10.20 -16.75
C PHE A 362 -24.11 10.09 -16.26
N GLU A 363 -23.92 9.47 -15.10
CA GLU A 363 -22.65 9.03 -14.53
C GLU A 363 -22.51 7.52 -14.74
N LEU A 364 -21.29 7.01 -14.99
CA LEU A 364 -20.99 5.60 -15.17
C LEU A 364 -20.45 5.00 -13.87
N SER A 365 -21.18 4.10 -13.25
CA SER A 365 -20.78 3.49 -11.99
C SER A 365 -19.87 2.29 -12.19
N CYS A 366 -20.23 1.35 -13.05
CA CYS A 366 -19.40 0.21 -13.43
C CYS A 366 -19.85 -0.38 -14.76
N ILE A 367 -18.97 -1.18 -15.38
CA ILE A 367 -19.29 -2.13 -16.45
C ILE A 367 -19.05 -3.53 -15.88
N PHE A 368 -19.94 -4.48 -16.18
CA PHE A 368 -19.88 -5.84 -15.68
C PHE A 368 -20.37 -6.83 -16.73
N TYR A 369 -20.14 -8.13 -16.51
CA TYR A 369 -20.36 -9.17 -17.49
C TYR A 369 -21.32 -10.22 -16.96
N ASP A 370 -22.15 -10.77 -17.86
CA ASP A 370 -22.94 -11.97 -17.67
C ASP A 370 -22.80 -12.87 -18.90
N ASN A 371 -22.11 -13.99 -18.73
CA ASN A 371 -21.73 -14.86 -19.84
C ASN A 371 -20.98 -14.06 -20.91
N GLU A 372 -21.52 -13.98 -22.13
CA GLU A 372 -20.95 -13.15 -23.22
C GLU A 372 -21.62 -11.76 -23.31
N GLN A 373 -22.66 -11.51 -22.50
CA GLN A 373 -23.36 -10.23 -22.50
C GLN A 373 -22.70 -9.23 -21.55
N ARG A 374 -22.90 -7.96 -21.84
CA ARG A 374 -22.20 -6.87 -21.15
C ARG A 374 -23.19 -5.80 -20.77
N PHE A 375 -23.03 -5.30 -19.56
CA PHE A 375 -23.94 -4.34 -18.96
C PHE A 375 -23.20 -3.17 -18.37
N ALA A 376 -23.84 -2.01 -18.37
CA ALA A 376 -23.37 -0.80 -17.72
C ALA A 376 -24.39 -0.35 -16.67
N LEU A 377 -23.90 -0.12 -15.46
CA LEU A 377 -24.68 0.53 -14.42
C LEU A 377 -24.44 2.03 -14.47
N THR A 378 -25.51 2.80 -14.66
CA THR A 378 -25.43 4.26 -14.80
C THR A 378 -26.35 4.96 -13.81
N LYS A 379 -26.01 6.20 -13.44
CA LYS A 379 -26.81 7.06 -12.58
C LYS A 379 -27.30 8.27 -13.35
N ASN A 380 -28.58 8.51 -13.38
CA ASN A 380 -29.13 9.74 -13.95
C ASN A 380 -28.81 10.96 -13.04
N CYS A 381 -28.16 11.97 -13.58
CA CYS A 381 -27.72 13.15 -12.80
C CYS A 381 -28.88 13.98 -12.22
N LYS A 382 -30.06 13.96 -12.85
CA LYS A 382 -31.26 14.71 -12.41
C LYS A 382 -32.08 13.92 -11.39
N THR A 383 -32.48 12.68 -11.75
CA THR A 383 -33.38 11.87 -10.92
C THR A 383 -32.64 11.10 -9.81
N LYS A 384 -31.31 11.00 -9.90
CA LYS A 384 -30.43 10.22 -9.01
C LYS A 384 -30.67 8.71 -9.03
N LYS A 385 -31.54 8.23 -9.91
CA LYS A 385 -31.85 6.78 -10.06
C LYS A 385 -30.75 6.07 -10.84
N TYR A 386 -30.52 4.83 -10.48
CA TYR A 386 -29.63 3.94 -11.18
C TYR A 386 -30.37 3.08 -12.19
N THR A 387 -29.78 2.91 -13.37
CA THR A 387 -30.33 2.14 -14.48
C THR A 387 -29.27 1.23 -15.05
N ILE A 388 -29.66 -0.02 -15.33
CA ILE A 388 -28.83 -1.02 -16.00
C ILE A 388 -29.11 -0.92 -17.50
N TYR A 389 -28.05 -0.84 -18.28
CA TYR A 389 -28.07 -0.85 -19.74
C TYR A 389 -27.29 -2.05 -20.25
N GLN A 390 -27.79 -2.72 -21.28
CA GLN A 390 -27.01 -3.63 -22.10
C GLN A 390 -26.11 -2.80 -23.01
N VAL A 391 -24.84 -3.22 -23.14
CA VAL A 391 -23.85 -2.54 -23.99
C VAL A 391 -23.67 -3.35 -25.26
N ASN A 392 -24.10 -2.81 -26.39
CA ASN A 392 -23.99 -3.45 -27.69
C ASN A 392 -22.56 -3.39 -28.25
N ASN A 393 -22.25 -4.23 -29.25
CA ASN A 393 -20.90 -4.30 -29.85
C ASN A 393 -20.46 -2.99 -30.52
N ASP A 394 -21.39 -2.18 -31.01
CA ASP A 394 -21.12 -0.83 -31.54
C ASP A 394 -20.83 0.19 -30.45
N GLY A 395 -21.04 -0.17 -29.18
CA GLY A 395 -20.85 0.69 -28.00
C GLY A 395 -22.09 1.52 -27.66
N SER A 396 -23.25 1.24 -28.24
CA SER A 396 -24.53 1.84 -27.86
C SER A 396 -25.10 1.18 -26.59
N PHE A 397 -25.96 1.89 -25.88
CA PHE A 397 -26.60 1.46 -24.65
C PHE A 397 -28.10 1.25 -24.86
N GLU A 398 -28.62 0.06 -24.48
CA GLU A 398 -30.02 -0.28 -24.49
C GLU A 398 -30.52 -0.50 -23.06
N LYS A 399 -31.58 0.18 -22.64
CA LYS A 399 -32.10 0.10 -21.27
C LYS A 399 -32.66 -1.29 -20.96
N VAL A 400 -32.23 -1.88 -19.85
CA VAL A 400 -32.67 -3.19 -19.35
C VAL A 400 -33.65 -3.01 -18.19
N SER A 401 -33.19 -2.40 -17.09
CA SER A 401 -34.00 -2.23 -15.87
C SER A 401 -33.50 -1.06 -15.01
N ASP A 402 -34.32 -0.63 -14.08
CA ASP A 402 -33.92 0.31 -13.03
C ASP A 402 -33.53 -0.46 -11.77
N LEU A 403 -32.46 -0.04 -11.08
CA LEU A 403 -31.92 -0.69 -9.90
C LEU A 403 -32.48 -0.04 -8.63
N LEU A 404 -32.99 -0.84 -7.67
CA LEU A 404 -33.36 -0.45 -6.30
C LEU A 404 -33.97 0.97 -6.19
N ASN A 405 -35.24 1.09 -6.56
CA ASN A 405 -35.92 2.40 -6.68
C ASN A 405 -36.04 3.19 -5.37
N ASP A 406 -35.91 2.55 -4.19
CA ASP A 406 -36.27 3.13 -2.89
C ASP A 406 -35.07 3.37 -1.94
N ALA A 407 -33.83 3.05 -2.34
CA ALA A 407 -32.66 3.23 -1.48
C ALA A 407 -31.73 4.35 -2.00
N GLU A 408 -31.27 5.23 -1.09
CA GLU A 408 -30.16 6.13 -1.39
C GLU A 408 -28.84 5.36 -1.43
N ILE A 409 -28.43 4.98 -2.63
CA ILE A 409 -27.18 4.26 -2.88
C ILE A 409 -26.14 5.16 -3.55
N PHE A 410 -24.85 4.93 -3.21
CA PHE A 410 -23.72 5.69 -3.76
C PHE A 410 -22.65 4.76 -4.27
N ASN A 411 -22.10 5.06 -5.46
CA ASN A 411 -21.00 4.34 -6.10
C ASN A 411 -21.16 2.81 -6.10
N PRO A 412 -22.30 2.29 -6.58
CA PRO A 412 -22.53 0.85 -6.63
C PRO A 412 -21.62 0.18 -7.66
N THR A 413 -21.26 -1.08 -7.38
CA THR A 413 -20.63 -1.99 -8.34
C THR A 413 -21.31 -3.34 -8.26
N ILE A 414 -21.44 -3.99 -9.41
CA ILE A 414 -22.09 -5.29 -9.56
C ILE A 414 -21.04 -6.32 -9.98
N GLU A 415 -21.16 -7.53 -9.44
CA GLU A 415 -20.35 -8.68 -9.78
C GLU A 415 -21.24 -9.92 -9.88
N HIS A 416 -20.99 -10.76 -10.90
CA HIS A 416 -21.60 -12.08 -11.01
C HIS A 416 -20.60 -13.13 -10.51
N HIS A 417 -20.94 -13.80 -9.40
CA HIS A 417 -20.05 -14.78 -8.79
C HIS A 417 -20.83 -15.97 -8.25
N GLU A 418 -20.38 -17.19 -8.59
CA GLU A 418 -21.00 -18.45 -8.17
C GLU A 418 -22.51 -18.52 -8.45
N GLY A 419 -22.93 -18.06 -9.65
CA GLY A 419 -24.32 -18.13 -10.11
C GLY A 419 -25.24 -17.09 -9.49
N LYS A 420 -24.73 -16.13 -8.77
CA LYS A 420 -25.50 -15.02 -8.16
C LYS A 420 -24.96 -13.66 -8.54
N TRP A 421 -25.85 -12.69 -8.54
CA TRP A 421 -25.55 -11.27 -8.69
C TRP A 421 -25.30 -10.64 -7.32
N TRP A 422 -24.19 -9.92 -7.18
CA TRP A 422 -23.78 -9.25 -5.96
C TRP A 422 -23.66 -7.74 -6.23
N LEU A 423 -24.39 -6.94 -5.44
CA LEU A 423 -24.40 -5.48 -5.52
C LEU A 423 -23.74 -4.90 -4.28
N PHE A 424 -22.56 -4.31 -4.44
CA PHE A 424 -21.86 -3.56 -3.41
C PHE A 424 -22.19 -2.09 -3.56
N PHE A 425 -22.55 -1.40 -2.48
CA PHE A 425 -22.90 0.02 -2.53
C PHE A 425 -22.66 0.70 -1.19
N ALA A 426 -22.36 2.01 -1.25
CA ALA A 426 -22.28 2.84 -0.05
C ALA A 426 -23.65 3.44 0.25
N THR A 427 -23.95 3.58 1.55
CA THR A 427 -25.04 4.43 2.04
C THR A 427 -24.45 5.55 2.87
N SER A 428 -25.05 6.75 2.81
CA SER A 428 -24.66 7.87 3.65
C SER A 428 -25.65 7.96 4.81
N THR A 429 -25.17 7.71 6.02
CA THR A 429 -25.83 8.24 7.21
C THR A 429 -25.24 9.63 7.51
N GLN A 430 -25.94 10.51 8.22
CA GLN A 430 -25.51 11.90 8.44
C GLN A 430 -24.09 12.04 9.04
N GLU A 431 -23.51 10.94 9.54
CA GLU A 431 -22.21 10.94 10.20
C GLU A 431 -21.17 10.03 9.52
N ASN A 432 -21.55 8.94 8.79
CA ASN A 432 -20.60 7.94 8.30
C ASN A 432 -21.06 7.24 7.00
N ASN A 433 -20.16 7.03 6.04
CA ASN A 433 -20.40 6.17 4.90
C ASN A 433 -20.24 4.70 5.29
N GLN A 434 -21.21 3.87 4.96
CA GLN A 434 -21.22 2.44 5.27
C GLN A 434 -21.26 1.63 3.97
N LEU A 435 -20.52 0.54 3.93
CA LEU A 435 -20.59 -0.41 2.81
C LEU A 435 -21.70 -1.42 3.07
N HIS A 436 -22.57 -1.58 2.09
CA HIS A 436 -23.68 -2.54 2.07
C HIS A 436 -23.54 -3.50 0.91
N LEU A 437 -24.16 -4.66 1.05
CA LEU A 437 -24.22 -5.73 0.07
C LEU A 437 -25.66 -6.16 -0.13
N ALA A 438 -26.06 -6.38 -1.38
CA ALA A 438 -27.30 -7.06 -1.74
C ALA A 438 -27.00 -8.16 -2.76
N PHE A 439 -27.88 -9.13 -2.89
CA PHE A 439 -27.75 -10.23 -3.85
C PHE A 439 -29.07 -10.57 -4.51
N SER A 440 -29.00 -11.16 -5.71
CA SER A 440 -30.14 -11.65 -6.47
C SER A 440 -29.75 -12.85 -7.34
N ASP A 441 -30.69 -13.71 -7.62
CA ASP A 441 -30.53 -14.83 -8.58
C ASP A 441 -30.66 -14.32 -10.03
N ASP A 442 -31.33 -13.18 -10.24
CA ASP A 442 -31.56 -12.56 -11.55
C ASP A 442 -31.20 -11.07 -11.50
N LEU A 443 -30.51 -10.57 -12.53
CA LEU A 443 -30.12 -9.18 -12.66
C LEU A 443 -31.34 -8.22 -12.65
N GLN A 444 -32.47 -8.68 -13.18
CA GLN A 444 -33.75 -7.93 -13.21
C GLN A 444 -34.69 -8.32 -12.06
N GLY A 445 -34.28 -9.26 -11.22
CA GLY A 445 -35.05 -9.79 -10.11
C GLY A 445 -35.05 -8.94 -8.87
N ASP A 446 -35.61 -9.48 -7.80
CA ASP A 446 -35.64 -8.84 -6.48
C ASP A 446 -34.28 -8.95 -5.78
N TRP A 447 -33.72 -7.83 -5.46
CA TRP A 447 -32.47 -7.73 -4.70
C TRP A 447 -32.72 -7.88 -3.20
N LYS A 448 -32.11 -8.89 -2.58
CA LYS A 448 -32.19 -9.17 -1.14
C LYS A 448 -31.00 -8.54 -0.44
N MET A 449 -31.27 -7.81 0.65
CA MET A 449 -30.20 -7.24 1.47
C MET A 449 -29.47 -8.31 2.24
N HIS A 450 -28.13 -8.25 2.25
CA HIS A 450 -27.31 -9.21 2.98
C HIS A 450 -27.51 -9.10 4.50
N PRO A 451 -27.63 -10.22 5.25
CA PRO A 451 -27.96 -10.19 6.69
C PRO A 451 -26.88 -9.53 7.56
N GLN A 452 -25.65 -9.49 7.12
CA GLN A 452 -24.55 -8.82 7.86
C GLN A 452 -24.42 -7.33 7.55
N ASN A 453 -25.36 -6.71 6.84
CA ASN A 453 -25.28 -5.27 6.56
C ASN A 453 -25.36 -4.41 7.84
N PRO A 454 -24.53 -3.35 7.95
CA PRO A 454 -23.48 -2.95 7.03
C PRO A 454 -22.26 -3.87 7.12
N ILE A 455 -21.76 -4.34 5.95
CA ILE A 455 -20.62 -5.25 5.89
C ILE A 455 -19.26 -4.63 6.19
N SER A 456 -19.16 -3.29 6.18
CA SER A 456 -18.01 -2.55 6.68
C SER A 456 -18.42 -1.19 7.23
N LEU A 457 -17.82 -0.83 8.37
CA LEU A 457 -17.94 0.48 9.03
C LEU A 457 -16.74 1.39 8.76
N ASP A 458 -15.77 0.95 7.93
CA ASP A 458 -14.62 1.79 7.55
C ASP A 458 -15.05 2.81 6.50
N GLU A 459 -15.35 4.04 6.95
CA GLU A 459 -15.76 5.17 6.11
C GLU A 459 -14.83 5.41 4.91
N GLY A 460 -13.55 5.10 5.08
CA GLY A 460 -12.53 5.27 4.06
C GLY A 460 -12.62 4.25 2.92
N GLN A 461 -13.43 3.18 3.02
CA GLN A 461 -13.44 2.06 2.07
C GLN A 461 -14.84 1.69 1.55
N ALA A 462 -15.86 2.46 1.87
CA ALA A 462 -17.24 2.19 1.46
C ALA A 462 -17.49 2.44 -0.05
N HIS A 463 -16.77 3.39 -0.66
CA HIS A 463 -16.98 3.74 -2.06
C HIS A 463 -16.18 2.85 -3.01
N SER A 464 -16.80 2.34 -4.06
CA SER A 464 -16.13 1.58 -5.12
C SER A 464 -15.11 2.45 -5.89
N ALA A 465 -14.00 1.85 -6.30
CA ALA A 465 -12.95 2.46 -7.11
C ALA A 465 -12.71 1.74 -8.43
N GLY A 466 -13.75 1.12 -8.99
CA GLY A 466 -13.68 0.37 -10.24
C GLY A 466 -14.43 -0.95 -10.15
N GLU A 467 -14.20 -1.82 -11.11
CA GLU A 467 -14.78 -3.16 -11.16
C GLU A 467 -14.19 -4.10 -10.10
N ILE A 468 -15.00 -5.06 -9.66
CA ILE A 468 -14.50 -6.23 -8.94
C ILE A 468 -13.83 -7.14 -9.98
N PHE A 469 -12.72 -7.76 -9.65
CA PHE A 469 -11.97 -8.58 -10.60
C PHE A 469 -11.37 -9.81 -9.95
N SER A 470 -11.20 -10.86 -10.74
CA SER A 470 -10.53 -12.10 -10.34
C SER A 470 -9.05 -12.09 -10.72
N TYR A 471 -8.19 -12.54 -9.82
CA TYR A 471 -6.78 -12.77 -10.09
C TYR A 471 -6.25 -13.93 -9.24
N ARG A 472 -5.65 -14.96 -9.89
CA ARG A 472 -5.14 -16.17 -9.22
C ARG A 472 -6.19 -16.81 -8.30
N ASP A 473 -7.36 -17.08 -8.83
CA ASP A 473 -8.51 -17.71 -8.14
C ASP A 473 -8.98 -16.96 -6.88
N ALA A 474 -8.68 -15.68 -6.78
CA ALA A 474 -9.17 -14.82 -5.72
C ALA A 474 -9.89 -13.60 -6.28
N LEU A 475 -10.97 -13.21 -5.60
CA LEU A 475 -11.79 -12.05 -5.96
C LEU A 475 -11.29 -10.81 -5.20
N PHE A 476 -11.21 -9.68 -5.90
CA PHE A 476 -10.70 -8.42 -5.36
C PHE A 476 -11.67 -7.28 -5.61
N ARG A 477 -11.91 -6.48 -4.57
CA ARG A 477 -12.74 -5.27 -4.61
C ARG A 477 -11.89 -4.01 -4.40
N PRO A 478 -11.73 -3.17 -5.44
CA PRO A 478 -11.13 -1.86 -5.27
C PRO A 478 -12.07 -0.89 -4.56
N SER A 479 -11.56 -0.12 -3.61
CA SER A 479 -12.32 0.92 -2.92
C SER A 479 -11.55 2.23 -2.85
N GLN A 480 -12.27 3.36 -2.91
CA GLN A 480 -11.67 4.68 -2.75
C GLN A 480 -11.42 4.96 -1.28
N LYS A 481 -10.21 5.37 -0.94
CA LYS A 481 -9.89 5.88 0.38
C LYS A 481 -9.90 7.40 0.35
N HIS A 482 -10.96 7.97 0.92
CA HIS A 482 -11.04 9.41 1.12
C HIS A 482 -10.14 9.82 2.29
N SER A 483 -9.02 10.47 1.99
CA SER A 483 -8.25 11.12 3.05
C SER A 483 -8.90 12.49 3.34
N GLN A 484 -8.75 12.97 4.59
CA GLN A 484 -9.11 14.37 4.94
C GLN A 484 -8.24 15.41 4.20
N THR A 485 -7.28 15.00 3.38
CA THR A 485 -6.55 15.80 2.40
C THR A 485 -7.05 15.44 1.01
N HIS A 486 -6.83 16.31 0.03
CA HIS A 486 -7.24 16.11 -1.36
C HIS A 486 -6.56 14.92 -2.07
N GLU A 487 -5.69 14.18 -1.38
CA GLU A 487 -5.04 12.97 -1.89
C GLU A 487 -5.97 11.77 -1.71
N GLN A 488 -6.44 11.19 -2.81
CA GLN A 488 -7.23 9.96 -2.84
C GLN A 488 -6.32 8.79 -3.22
N SER A 489 -6.43 7.67 -2.50
CA SER A 489 -5.77 6.40 -2.83
C SER A 489 -6.80 5.32 -3.11
N ILE A 490 -6.39 4.22 -3.75
CA ILE A 490 -7.21 3.03 -3.91
C ILE A 490 -6.73 1.96 -2.93
N VAL A 491 -7.64 1.43 -2.14
CA VAL A 491 -7.44 0.22 -1.35
C VAL A 491 -8.01 -0.96 -2.14
N VAL A 492 -7.21 -1.99 -2.31
CA VAL A 492 -7.64 -3.24 -2.93
C VAL A 492 -7.87 -4.25 -1.81
N ASN A 493 -9.11 -4.70 -1.67
CA ASN A 493 -9.52 -5.67 -0.68
C ASN A 493 -9.66 -7.03 -1.37
N ARG A 494 -9.12 -8.08 -0.74
CA ARG A 494 -9.35 -9.46 -1.15
C ARG A 494 -10.59 -9.98 -0.44
N ILE A 495 -11.55 -10.51 -1.21
CA ILE A 495 -12.74 -11.17 -0.70
C ILE A 495 -12.38 -12.62 -0.39
N PHE A 496 -12.67 -13.08 0.81
CA PHE A 496 -12.43 -14.46 1.26
C PHE A 496 -13.72 -15.28 1.33
N THR A 497 -14.84 -14.61 1.62
CA THR A 497 -16.14 -15.24 1.73
C THR A 497 -17.18 -14.32 1.09
N LEU A 498 -17.98 -14.86 0.18
CA LEU A 498 -19.08 -14.15 -0.47
C LEU A 498 -20.21 -15.15 -0.65
N THR A 499 -21.08 -15.26 0.35
CA THR A 499 -22.25 -16.13 0.38
C THR A 499 -23.47 -15.33 0.85
N GLU A 500 -24.66 -15.87 0.72
CA GLU A 500 -25.90 -15.20 1.17
C GLU A 500 -25.93 -14.90 2.66
N GLU A 501 -25.17 -15.66 3.48
CA GLU A 501 -25.17 -15.52 4.93
C GLU A 501 -23.90 -14.83 5.46
N ASN A 502 -22.76 -15.01 4.77
CA ASN A 502 -21.46 -14.58 5.27
C ASN A 502 -20.67 -13.79 4.23
N TYR A 503 -20.10 -12.70 4.67
CA TYR A 503 -19.16 -11.88 3.93
C TYR A 503 -17.90 -11.62 4.73
N SER A 504 -16.74 -11.76 4.08
CA SER A 504 -15.46 -11.31 4.67
C SER A 504 -14.50 -10.83 3.60
N GLU A 505 -13.88 -9.69 3.86
CA GLU A 505 -12.78 -9.15 3.05
C GLU A 505 -11.64 -8.65 3.92
N ARG A 506 -10.45 -8.56 3.34
CA ARG A 506 -9.28 -7.98 3.99
C ARG A 506 -8.54 -7.09 3.00
N LYS A 507 -8.08 -5.95 3.48
CA LYS A 507 -7.15 -5.10 2.74
C LYS A 507 -5.90 -5.89 2.36
N GLU A 508 -5.67 -6.04 1.06
CA GLU A 508 -4.46 -6.68 0.51
C GLU A 508 -3.37 -5.63 0.26
N MET A 509 -3.74 -4.48 -0.33
CA MET A 509 -2.80 -3.41 -0.63
C MET A 509 -3.46 -2.04 -0.78
N GLU A 510 -2.62 -1.00 -0.89
CA GLU A 510 -3.08 0.37 -1.20
C GLU A 510 -2.19 0.98 -2.29
N ILE A 511 -2.82 1.55 -3.32
CA ILE A 511 -2.15 2.24 -4.42
C ILE A 511 -2.22 3.74 -4.14
N PHE A 512 -1.07 4.39 -4.09
CA PHE A 512 -0.98 5.81 -3.80
C PHE A 512 -0.79 6.65 -5.06
N PRO A 513 -1.36 7.86 -5.12
CA PRO A 513 -1.32 8.71 -6.32
C PRO A 513 0.09 9.17 -6.71
N ASN A 514 1.03 9.26 -5.76
CA ASN A 514 2.41 9.63 -6.05
C ASN A 514 3.17 8.61 -6.94
N GLN A 515 2.61 7.42 -7.12
CA GLN A 515 3.11 6.38 -8.02
C GLN A 515 2.72 6.64 -9.49
N LEU A 516 1.74 7.51 -9.73
CA LEU A 516 1.18 7.80 -11.06
C LEU A 516 1.96 8.85 -11.88
N GLY A 517 3.05 9.41 -11.35
CA GLY A 517 3.92 10.33 -12.07
C GLY A 517 3.29 11.69 -12.38
N GLN A 518 2.59 11.84 -13.51
CA GLN A 518 2.03 13.12 -13.97
C GLN A 518 0.76 13.55 -13.23
N TYR A 519 0.06 12.61 -12.56
CA TYR A 519 -1.19 12.83 -11.82
C TYR A 519 -1.03 12.46 -10.34
N PRO A 520 -0.26 13.25 -9.57
CA PRO A 520 0.18 12.87 -8.23
C PRO A 520 -0.82 13.22 -7.12
N ASP A 521 -1.95 13.85 -7.42
CA ASP A 521 -2.85 14.42 -6.41
C ASP A 521 -4.01 13.48 -6.05
N GLY A 522 -4.20 12.39 -6.81
CA GLY A 522 -5.20 11.38 -6.52
C GLY A 522 -5.24 10.26 -7.56
N ILE A 523 -5.78 9.13 -7.14
CA ILE A 523 -6.20 8.04 -8.02
C ILE A 523 -7.64 7.69 -7.68
N CYS A 524 -8.54 7.73 -8.68
CA CYS A 524 -9.97 7.63 -8.48
C CYS A 524 -10.53 6.25 -8.79
N SER A 525 -10.00 5.58 -9.81
CA SER A 525 -10.46 4.23 -10.20
C SER A 525 -9.36 3.43 -10.90
N ILE A 526 -9.54 2.11 -10.89
CA ILE A 526 -8.74 1.12 -11.59
C ILE A 526 -9.67 0.11 -12.25
N ALA A 527 -9.37 -0.30 -13.48
CA ALA A 527 -10.14 -1.29 -14.22
C ALA A 527 -9.25 -2.10 -15.18
N SER A 528 -9.71 -3.26 -15.59
CA SER A 528 -9.08 -4.09 -16.61
C SER A 528 -9.43 -3.58 -18.02
N PHE A 529 -8.55 -3.81 -19.00
CA PHE A 529 -8.86 -3.60 -20.41
C PHE A 529 -8.21 -4.70 -21.25
N GLY A 530 -9.01 -5.64 -21.69
CA GLY A 530 -8.52 -6.88 -22.25
C GLY A 530 -7.68 -7.67 -21.24
N GLU A 531 -6.84 -8.56 -21.74
CA GLU A 531 -6.00 -9.41 -20.87
C GLU A 531 -4.72 -8.74 -20.39
N ASP A 532 -4.22 -7.70 -21.09
CA ASP A 532 -2.87 -7.18 -20.93
C ASP A 532 -2.78 -5.69 -20.54
N LEU A 533 -3.90 -5.01 -20.38
CA LEU A 533 -3.90 -3.59 -20.06
C LEU A 533 -4.64 -3.30 -18.76
N THR A 534 -4.18 -2.30 -18.02
CA THR A 534 -4.83 -1.74 -16.83
C THR A 534 -5.13 -0.27 -17.06
N LEU A 535 -6.38 0.11 -16.84
CA LEU A 535 -6.85 1.49 -16.88
C LEU A 535 -6.79 2.11 -15.49
N LEU A 536 -6.48 3.40 -15.44
CA LEU A 536 -6.38 4.18 -14.21
C LEU A 536 -7.02 5.55 -14.42
N SER A 537 -7.73 6.06 -13.42
CA SER A 537 -8.14 7.46 -13.38
C SER A 537 -7.25 8.23 -12.44
N GLY A 538 -6.32 9.01 -12.98
CA GLY A 538 -5.40 9.85 -12.21
C GLY A 538 -5.92 11.28 -12.08
N LYS A 539 -5.74 11.91 -10.92
CA LYS A 539 -6.17 13.26 -10.57
C LYS A 539 -4.99 14.21 -10.42
N LYS A 540 -5.17 15.43 -10.89
CA LYS A 540 -4.23 16.54 -10.72
C LYS A 540 -4.95 17.83 -10.44
N PHE A 541 -4.40 18.64 -9.52
CA PHE A 541 -4.82 20.02 -9.31
C PHE A 541 -3.84 20.98 -9.96
N SER A 542 -4.35 21.85 -10.82
CA SER A 542 -3.57 22.89 -11.48
C SER A 542 -4.00 24.27 -11.01
N PHE A 543 -3.06 25.17 -10.76
CA PHE A 543 -3.36 26.55 -10.40
C PHE A 543 -4.15 27.23 -11.53
N ALA A 544 -5.30 27.81 -11.18
CA ALA A 544 -6.24 28.45 -12.10
C ALA A 544 -6.82 29.72 -11.47
N PRO A 545 -6.22 30.89 -11.69
CA PRO A 545 -6.67 32.16 -11.10
C PRO A 545 -8.07 32.55 -11.55
N HIS A 546 -8.55 32.00 -12.67
CA HIS A 546 -9.92 32.21 -13.19
C HIS A 546 -10.98 31.28 -12.58
N LYS A 547 -10.63 30.40 -11.66
CA LYS A 547 -11.60 29.48 -11.01
C LYS A 547 -12.77 30.19 -10.34
N PRO A 548 -12.62 31.33 -9.67
CA PRO A 548 -13.76 32.06 -9.12
C PRO A 548 -14.82 32.45 -10.19
N LEU A 549 -14.38 32.79 -11.39
CA LEU A 549 -15.30 33.07 -12.51
C LEU A 549 -16.03 31.80 -12.97
N ILE A 550 -15.34 30.67 -13.03
CA ILE A 550 -15.97 29.38 -13.36
C ILE A 550 -17.03 29.02 -12.32
N LEU A 551 -16.76 29.23 -11.03
CA LEU A 551 -17.72 28.97 -9.96
C LEU A 551 -18.94 29.90 -10.06
N LEU A 552 -18.75 31.17 -10.44
CA LEU A 552 -19.83 32.09 -10.69
C LEU A 552 -20.70 31.64 -11.89
N VAL A 553 -20.09 31.25 -13.00
CA VAL A 553 -20.79 30.70 -14.18
C VAL A 553 -21.59 29.45 -13.81
N ARG A 554 -21.03 28.54 -13.04
CA ARG A 554 -21.74 27.35 -12.54
C ARG A 554 -22.96 27.73 -11.69
N TRP A 555 -22.81 28.70 -10.80
CA TRP A 555 -23.90 29.18 -9.94
C TRP A 555 -25.02 29.80 -10.77
N LEU A 556 -24.70 30.65 -11.73
CA LEU A 556 -25.66 31.25 -12.63
C LEU A 556 -26.40 30.23 -13.51
N SER A 557 -25.66 29.23 -14.06
CA SER A 557 -26.28 28.17 -14.86
C SER A 557 -27.21 27.26 -14.04
N ALA A 558 -26.90 27.04 -12.76
CA ALA A 558 -27.77 26.30 -11.84
C ALA A 558 -29.03 27.11 -11.44
N TRP A 559 -28.93 28.43 -11.44
CA TRP A 559 -30.08 29.32 -11.16
C TRP A 559 -31.04 29.39 -12.35
N VAL A 560 -30.52 29.56 -13.57
CA VAL A 560 -31.31 29.58 -14.82
C VAL A 560 -31.96 28.21 -15.11
N GLY A 561 -31.37 27.10 -14.71
CA GLY A 561 -31.95 25.77 -14.90
C GLY A 561 -33.01 25.37 -13.85
N ARG A 562 -33.30 26.24 -12.86
CA ARG A 562 -34.39 26.10 -11.88
C ARG A 562 -35.61 26.96 -12.19
N SER A 563 -35.51 27.86 -13.14
CA SER A 563 -36.62 28.61 -13.75
C SER A 563 -37.08 27.88 -15.02
#